data_dacce8e734f3c52521cf47ed7aca10e5
#
_entry.id   dacce8e734f3c52521cf47ed7aca10e5
#
_cell.length_a   1.000
_cell.length_b   1.000
_cell.length_c   1.000
_cell.angle_alpha   90.00
_cell.angle_beta   90.00
_cell.angle_gamma   90.00
#
_symmetry.space_group_name_H-M   'P 1'
#
loop_
_entity.id
_entity.type
_entity.pdbx_description
1 polymer ?
#
loop_
_entity_poly.entity_id
_entity_poly.type
_entity_poly.pdbx_seq_one_letter_code
_entity_poly.pdbx_strand_id
1 'polypeptide(L)'
;MELVWLEDLSALAEYGSFVRAAEARHVTQPAFSRRVRSLENWMGVELFVRTPQGATLTEAGRQILPRAQEAARHLYRMRNEAQEVAGMAARSLKFAATHSLSFTFFPKWLRSSENAALIEAVQLHSDSMAVCEQMLIHGQVQFMLCHRHPDVPPLLAPDQFISKKVGEDVLVPLASTSTRFGTTPAALPYLAYTHESGLGRIVAHRLRGKEDYLHLKPLFSSHLAAVLMSMALESKGVAWLPKSLTEQEVLEGRLVRALDESWDIPLEIHLTRPKAQLSQAAEAFWGEAGGDVGLALGGRAD
;
A
#
# COMPACT_ATOMS: atom_id res chain seq x y z
N MET A 1 -6.48 12.70 -26.84
CA MET A 1 -5.82 12.02 -25.72
C MET A 1 -6.76 12.06 -24.53
N GLU A 2 -6.91 10.98 -23.78
CA GLU A 2 -7.74 10.87 -22.58
C GLU A 2 -6.86 10.66 -21.36
N LEU A 3 -7.25 11.21 -20.20
CA LEU A 3 -6.52 11.05 -18.92
C LEU A 3 -6.31 9.58 -18.56
N VAL A 4 -7.31 8.74 -18.81
CA VAL A 4 -7.26 7.30 -18.54
C VAL A 4 -6.11 6.58 -19.27
N TRP A 5 -5.65 7.10 -20.41
CA TRP A 5 -4.52 6.47 -21.13
C TRP A 5 -3.18 6.70 -20.42
N LEU A 6 -3.02 7.84 -19.72
CA LEU A 6 -1.82 8.11 -18.91
C LEU A 6 -1.77 7.22 -17.67
N GLU A 7 -2.94 6.95 -17.09
CA GLU A 7 -3.07 6.03 -15.96
C GLU A 7 -2.80 4.58 -16.39
N ASP A 8 -3.31 4.18 -17.57
CA ASP A 8 -3.08 2.84 -18.13
C ASP A 8 -1.58 2.62 -18.49
N LEU A 9 -0.88 3.66 -18.95
CA LEU A 9 0.58 3.64 -19.15
C LEU A 9 1.31 3.30 -17.84
N SER A 10 0.95 3.98 -16.75
CA SER A 10 1.54 3.77 -15.43
C SER A 10 1.25 2.36 -14.91
N ALA A 11 0.00 1.90 -15.03
CA ALA A 11 -0.39 0.56 -14.60
C ALA A 11 0.36 -0.54 -15.38
N LEU A 12 0.49 -0.40 -16.71
CA LEU A 12 1.23 -1.39 -17.49
C LEU A 12 2.73 -1.41 -17.16
N ALA A 13 3.31 -0.24 -16.89
CA ALA A 13 4.71 -0.13 -16.47
C ALA A 13 4.97 -0.83 -15.14
N GLU A 14 4.02 -0.73 -14.19
CA GLU A 14 4.12 -1.35 -12.86
C GLU A 14 3.91 -2.86 -12.90
N TYR A 15 2.81 -3.29 -13.51
CA TYR A 15 2.44 -4.71 -13.48
C TYR A 15 3.19 -5.57 -14.51
N GLY A 16 3.78 -4.96 -15.54
CA GLY A 16 4.50 -5.65 -16.61
C GLY A 16 3.66 -6.67 -17.39
N SER A 17 2.34 -6.65 -17.21
CA SER A 17 1.40 -7.61 -17.82
C SER A 17 0.08 -6.94 -18.16
N PHE A 18 -0.35 -7.08 -19.41
CA PHE A 18 -1.63 -6.53 -19.88
C PHE A 18 -2.83 -7.10 -19.11
N VAL A 19 -2.78 -8.36 -18.67
CA VAL A 19 -3.84 -8.99 -17.89
C VAL A 19 -3.90 -8.38 -16.50
N ARG A 20 -2.79 -8.38 -15.76
CA ARG A 20 -2.73 -7.83 -14.40
C ARG A 20 -3.01 -6.32 -14.37
N ALA A 21 -2.49 -5.57 -15.34
CA ALA A 21 -2.78 -4.14 -15.43
C ALA A 21 -4.27 -3.86 -15.73
N ALA A 22 -4.90 -4.64 -16.60
CA ALA A 22 -6.33 -4.53 -16.88
C ALA A 22 -7.19 -4.84 -15.64
N GLU A 23 -6.84 -5.89 -14.89
CA GLU A 23 -7.48 -6.23 -13.62
C GLU A 23 -7.36 -5.10 -12.60
N ALA A 24 -6.15 -4.57 -12.40
CA ALA A 24 -5.90 -3.42 -11.52
C ALA A 24 -6.66 -2.15 -11.94
N ARG A 25 -6.93 -2.00 -13.23
CA ARG A 25 -7.70 -0.89 -13.79
C ARG A 25 -9.21 -1.19 -13.90
N HIS A 26 -9.68 -2.34 -13.42
CA HIS A 26 -11.07 -2.79 -13.46
C HIS A 26 -11.69 -2.75 -14.87
N VAL A 27 -10.92 -3.15 -15.86
CA VAL A 27 -11.35 -3.23 -17.27
C VAL A 27 -10.98 -4.56 -17.89
N THR A 28 -11.62 -4.90 -19.02
CA THR A 28 -11.22 -6.09 -19.78
C THR A 28 -9.88 -5.88 -20.47
N GLN A 29 -9.07 -6.95 -20.56
CA GLN A 29 -7.76 -6.89 -21.22
C GLN A 29 -7.83 -6.37 -22.67
N PRO A 30 -8.83 -6.70 -23.53
CA PRO A 30 -8.95 -6.09 -24.85
C PRO A 30 -9.21 -4.59 -24.82
N ALA A 31 -10.01 -4.10 -23.85
CA ALA A 31 -10.26 -2.65 -23.70
C ALA A 31 -8.99 -1.93 -23.27
N PHE A 32 -8.29 -2.46 -22.27
CA PHE A 32 -7.00 -1.95 -21.80
C PHE A 32 -5.97 -1.89 -22.93
N SER A 33 -5.81 -2.99 -23.68
CA SER A 33 -4.87 -3.05 -24.82
C SER A 33 -5.16 -2.03 -25.92
N ARG A 34 -6.46 -1.75 -26.18
CA ARG A 34 -6.85 -0.70 -27.12
C ARG A 34 -6.46 0.69 -26.64
N ARG A 35 -6.66 1.00 -25.35
CA ARG A 35 -6.28 2.31 -24.77
C ARG A 35 -4.78 2.55 -24.83
N VAL A 36 -3.97 1.54 -24.49
CA VAL A 36 -2.50 1.63 -24.62
C VAL A 36 -2.10 1.90 -26.07
N ARG A 37 -2.65 1.16 -27.04
CA ARG A 37 -2.40 1.42 -28.47
C ARG A 37 -2.86 2.81 -28.90
N SER A 38 -3.99 3.30 -28.40
CA SER A 38 -4.45 4.66 -28.71
C SER A 38 -3.48 5.72 -28.22
N LEU A 39 -2.87 5.52 -27.05
CA LEU A 39 -1.81 6.38 -26.54
C LEU A 39 -0.55 6.33 -27.44
N GLU A 40 -0.08 5.12 -27.79
CA GLU A 40 1.08 4.93 -28.67
C GLU A 40 0.86 5.57 -30.05
N ASN A 41 -0.33 5.38 -30.63
CA ASN A 41 -0.70 6.02 -31.89
C ASN A 41 -0.73 7.54 -31.78
N TRP A 42 -1.22 8.10 -30.68
CA TRP A 42 -1.24 9.53 -30.44
C TRP A 42 0.17 10.09 -30.25
N MET A 43 1.06 9.35 -29.58
CA MET A 43 2.48 9.70 -29.41
C MET A 43 3.31 9.47 -30.66
N GLY A 44 2.82 8.65 -31.61
CA GLY A 44 3.53 8.29 -32.84
C GLY A 44 4.70 7.32 -32.61
N VAL A 45 4.77 6.67 -31.44
CA VAL A 45 5.88 5.78 -31.07
C VAL A 45 5.38 4.70 -30.12
N GLU A 46 5.96 3.50 -30.21
CA GLU A 46 5.71 2.42 -29.24
C GLU A 46 6.34 2.76 -27.89
N LEU A 47 5.55 2.62 -26.81
CA LEU A 47 5.99 2.84 -25.44
C LEU A 47 6.32 1.54 -24.74
N PHE A 48 5.81 0.41 -25.25
CA PHE A 48 6.06 -0.93 -24.72
C PHE A 48 6.54 -1.91 -25.77
N VAL A 49 7.44 -2.82 -25.35
CA VAL A 49 7.81 -4.03 -26.07
C VAL A 49 7.11 -5.22 -25.42
N ARG A 50 6.44 -6.03 -26.23
CA ARG A 50 5.86 -7.30 -25.79
C ARG A 50 6.94 -8.36 -25.73
N THR A 51 7.05 -9.06 -24.61
CA THR A 51 7.97 -10.16 -24.40
C THR A 51 7.19 -11.42 -23.99
N PRO A 52 7.77 -12.62 -24.07
CA PRO A 52 7.13 -13.83 -23.55
C PRO A 52 6.78 -13.76 -22.07
N GLN A 53 7.50 -12.92 -21.32
CA GLN A 53 7.30 -12.70 -19.87
C GLN A 53 6.29 -11.56 -19.57
N GLY A 54 5.82 -10.83 -20.60
CA GLY A 54 4.85 -9.73 -20.42
C GLY A 54 5.15 -8.51 -21.30
N ALA A 55 5.14 -7.33 -20.70
CA ALA A 55 5.42 -6.06 -21.37
C ALA A 55 6.49 -5.27 -20.62
N THR A 56 7.45 -4.69 -21.33
CA THR A 56 8.49 -3.83 -20.77
C THR A 56 8.50 -2.49 -21.51
N LEU A 57 8.85 -1.40 -20.81
CA LEU A 57 8.97 -0.08 -21.43
C LEU A 57 10.08 -0.05 -22.49
N THR A 58 9.80 0.61 -23.63
CA THR A 58 10.83 1.06 -24.57
C THR A 58 11.66 2.18 -23.95
N GLU A 59 12.70 2.65 -24.63
CA GLU A 59 13.44 3.84 -24.18
C GLU A 59 12.52 5.08 -24.17
N ALA A 60 11.69 5.26 -25.21
CA ALA A 60 10.68 6.30 -25.24
C ALA A 60 9.70 6.17 -24.08
N GLY A 61 9.22 4.95 -23.77
CA GLY A 61 8.34 4.69 -22.65
C GLY A 61 8.96 5.08 -21.31
N ARG A 62 10.24 4.75 -21.07
CA ARG A 62 10.97 5.14 -19.84
C ARG A 62 11.08 6.66 -19.67
N GLN A 63 11.35 7.38 -20.74
CA GLN A 63 11.47 8.83 -20.70
C GLN A 63 10.12 9.53 -20.54
N ILE A 64 9.05 8.98 -21.12
CA ILE A 64 7.73 9.60 -21.11
C ILE A 64 6.95 9.28 -19.83
N LEU A 65 7.15 8.13 -19.21
CA LEU A 65 6.39 7.70 -18.01
C LEU A 65 6.37 8.76 -16.90
N PRO A 66 7.50 9.34 -16.44
CA PRO A 66 7.47 10.36 -15.39
C PRO A 66 6.68 11.62 -15.80
N ARG A 67 6.80 12.02 -17.07
CA ARG A 67 6.08 13.19 -17.61
C ARG A 67 4.58 12.94 -17.75
N ALA A 68 4.20 11.73 -18.14
CA ALA A 68 2.80 11.31 -18.20
C ALA A 68 2.15 11.30 -16.81
N GLN A 69 2.87 10.81 -15.80
CA GLN A 69 2.44 10.86 -14.40
C GLN A 69 2.31 12.31 -13.89
N GLU A 70 3.23 13.19 -14.23
CA GLU A 70 3.15 14.61 -13.89
C GLU A 70 1.95 15.29 -14.55
N ALA A 71 1.71 15.02 -15.84
CA ALA A 71 0.55 15.53 -16.56
C ALA A 71 -0.77 15.06 -15.94
N ALA A 72 -0.87 13.77 -15.59
CA ALA A 72 -2.04 13.24 -14.89
C ALA A 72 -2.27 13.96 -13.55
N ARG A 73 -1.21 14.13 -12.73
CA ARG A 73 -1.28 14.90 -11.48
C ARG A 73 -1.77 16.32 -11.69
N HIS A 74 -1.29 16.98 -12.74
CA HIS A 74 -1.69 18.36 -13.04
C HIS A 74 -3.18 18.45 -13.39
N LEU A 75 -3.70 17.52 -14.19
CA LEU A 75 -5.13 17.46 -14.54
C LEU A 75 -6.01 17.20 -13.31
N TYR A 76 -5.61 16.29 -12.42
CA TYR A 76 -6.35 16.06 -11.16
C TYR A 76 -6.30 17.28 -10.23
N ARG A 77 -5.17 17.98 -10.18
CA ARG A 77 -5.05 19.22 -9.40
C ARG A 77 -5.98 20.29 -9.92
N MET A 78 -5.98 20.57 -11.23
CA MET A 78 -6.93 21.51 -11.85
C MET A 78 -8.38 21.17 -11.53
N ARG A 79 -8.75 19.88 -11.58
CA ARG A 79 -10.09 19.43 -11.21
C ARG A 79 -10.41 19.74 -9.74
N ASN A 80 -9.49 19.46 -8.83
CA ASN A 80 -9.68 19.70 -7.40
C ASN A 80 -9.81 21.22 -7.12
N GLU A 81 -8.95 22.05 -7.72
CA GLU A 81 -9.00 23.50 -7.63
C GLU A 81 -10.34 24.06 -8.13
N ALA A 82 -10.82 23.59 -9.28
CA ALA A 82 -12.12 23.97 -9.80
C ALA A 82 -13.28 23.61 -8.84
N GLN A 83 -13.21 22.45 -8.22
CA GLN A 83 -14.20 22.01 -7.21
C GLN A 83 -14.13 22.85 -5.92
N GLU A 84 -12.93 23.27 -5.50
CA GLU A 84 -12.74 24.17 -4.37
C GLU A 84 -13.34 25.57 -4.64
N VAL A 85 -13.05 26.14 -5.82
CA VAL A 85 -13.62 27.44 -6.24
C VAL A 85 -15.15 27.38 -6.32
N ALA A 86 -15.71 26.24 -6.78
CA ALA A 86 -17.14 26.02 -6.82
C ALA A 86 -17.78 25.78 -5.43
N GLY A 87 -17.00 25.79 -4.34
CA GLY A 87 -17.47 25.50 -2.99
C GLY A 87 -17.86 24.02 -2.75
N MET A 88 -17.58 23.16 -3.74
CA MET A 88 -17.99 21.74 -3.69
C MET A 88 -17.00 20.86 -2.89
N ALA A 89 -15.80 21.36 -2.56
CA ALA A 89 -14.74 20.56 -1.93
C ALA A 89 -13.82 21.39 -1.02
N ALA A 90 -14.24 22.55 -0.54
CA ALA A 90 -13.37 23.55 0.09
C ALA A 90 -12.55 23.05 1.29
N ARG A 91 -12.96 21.95 1.95
CA ARG A 91 -12.26 21.36 3.11
C ARG A 91 -12.29 19.83 3.12
N SER A 92 -12.32 19.22 1.93
CA SER A 92 -12.30 17.76 1.81
C SER A 92 -10.87 17.25 1.65
N LEU A 93 -10.47 16.30 2.49
CA LEU A 93 -9.18 15.60 2.38
C LEU A 93 -9.38 14.19 1.82
N LYS A 94 -8.52 13.81 0.85
CA LYS A 94 -8.54 12.50 0.20
C LYS A 94 -7.30 11.69 0.60
N PHE A 95 -7.54 10.53 1.17
CA PHE A 95 -6.51 9.61 1.60
C PHE A 95 -6.61 8.29 0.83
N ALA A 96 -5.46 7.67 0.56
CA ALA A 96 -5.35 6.26 0.31
C ALA A 96 -4.66 5.60 1.50
N ALA A 97 -5.12 4.44 1.94
CA ALA A 97 -4.46 3.66 2.98
C ALA A 97 -4.44 2.19 2.61
N THR A 98 -3.36 1.50 2.97
CA THR A 98 -3.33 0.04 2.85
C THR A 98 -4.41 -0.58 3.74
N HIS A 99 -4.99 -1.68 3.28
CA HIS A 99 -6.20 -2.26 3.89
C HIS A 99 -6.15 -2.36 5.41
N SER A 100 -5.10 -2.92 6.01
CA SER A 100 -5.02 -3.05 7.48
C SER A 100 -5.06 -1.69 8.18
N LEU A 101 -4.30 -0.70 7.71
CA LEU A 101 -4.25 0.62 8.33
C LEU A 101 -5.56 1.40 8.22
N SER A 102 -6.36 1.15 7.19
CA SER A 102 -7.63 1.84 6.97
C SER A 102 -8.64 1.60 8.11
N PHE A 103 -8.55 0.50 8.83
CA PHE A 103 -9.44 0.19 9.96
C PHE A 103 -8.73 0.03 11.30
N THR A 104 -7.44 -0.36 11.35
CA THR A 104 -6.74 -0.50 12.63
C THR A 104 -6.18 0.81 13.16
N PHE A 105 -5.64 1.66 12.29
CA PHE A 105 -4.90 2.88 12.66
C PHE A 105 -5.64 4.17 12.28
N PHE A 106 -6.05 4.32 11.01
CA PHE A 106 -6.57 5.57 10.46
C PHE A 106 -7.70 6.21 11.29
N PRO A 107 -8.75 5.47 11.75
CA PRO A 107 -9.85 6.09 12.49
C PRO A 107 -9.45 6.66 13.84
N LYS A 108 -8.52 5.99 14.55
CA LYS A 108 -8.01 6.47 15.85
C LYS A 108 -7.09 7.66 15.64
N TRP A 109 -6.17 7.56 14.69
CA TRP A 109 -5.21 8.60 14.37
C TRP A 109 -5.88 9.89 13.87
N LEU A 110 -6.89 9.78 13.01
CA LEU A 110 -7.62 10.95 12.52
C LEU A 110 -8.35 11.66 13.67
N ARG A 111 -8.96 10.92 14.60
CA ARG A 111 -9.64 11.53 15.77
C ARG A 111 -8.69 12.19 16.76
N SER A 112 -7.46 11.70 16.88
CA SER A 112 -6.44 12.30 17.75
C SER A 112 -5.76 13.52 17.14
N SER A 113 -5.99 13.81 15.85
CA SER A 113 -5.49 15.00 15.18
C SER A 113 -6.24 16.24 15.67
N GLU A 114 -5.51 17.25 16.14
CA GLU A 114 -6.08 18.54 16.58
C GLU A 114 -6.87 19.23 15.46
N ASN A 115 -6.54 18.94 14.20
CA ASN A 115 -7.20 19.46 13.01
C ASN A 115 -8.47 18.69 12.58
N ALA A 116 -8.88 17.65 13.29
CA ALA A 116 -10.12 16.92 12.94
C ALA A 116 -11.34 17.87 12.86
N ALA A 117 -11.35 18.92 13.67
CA ALA A 117 -12.41 19.95 13.70
C ALA A 117 -12.38 20.89 12.47
N LEU A 118 -11.26 21.00 11.75
CA LEU A 118 -11.10 21.86 10.56
C LEU A 118 -11.45 21.13 9.25
N ILE A 119 -11.67 19.81 9.31
CA ILE A 119 -11.93 18.95 8.15
C ILE A 119 -13.44 18.75 8.05
N GLU A 120 -14.06 19.28 7.01
CA GLU A 120 -15.51 19.10 6.76
C GLU A 120 -15.84 17.71 6.22
N ALA A 121 -14.94 17.13 5.41
CA ALA A 121 -15.12 15.81 4.83
C ALA A 121 -13.78 15.11 4.64
N VAL A 122 -13.77 13.79 4.91
CA VAL A 122 -12.65 12.90 4.63
C VAL A 122 -13.12 11.79 3.71
N GLN A 123 -12.39 11.59 2.62
CA GLN A 123 -12.55 10.43 1.74
C GLN A 123 -11.36 9.49 1.93
N LEU A 124 -11.62 8.26 2.31
CA LEU A 124 -10.61 7.22 2.47
C LEU A 124 -10.80 6.13 1.41
N HIS A 125 -9.78 5.92 0.61
CA HIS A 125 -9.67 4.78 -0.29
C HIS A 125 -8.79 3.72 0.37
N SER A 126 -9.30 2.49 0.44
CA SER A 126 -8.59 1.36 1.04
C SER A 126 -8.26 0.34 -0.04
N ASP A 127 -6.96 0.10 -0.28
CA ASP A 127 -6.52 -0.81 -1.33
C ASP A 127 -5.15 -1.42 -1.03
N SER A 128 -4.60 -2.20 -1.97
CA SER A 128 -3.23 -2.70 -1.94
C SER A 128 -2.21 -1.54 -1.99
N MET A 129 -0.98 -1.82 -1.57
CA MET A 129 0.10 -0.81 -1.60
C MET A 129 0.31 -0.26 -3.00
N ALA A 130 0.32 -1.13 -4.01
CA ALA A 130 0.53 -0.76 -5.40
C ALA A 130 -0.55 0.21 -5.91
N VAL A 131 -1.83 -0.07 -5.64
CA VAL A 131 -2.94 0.82 -6.03
C VAL A 131 -2.89 2.14 -5.28
N CYS A 132 -2.61 2.13 -3.98
CA CYS A 132 -2.45 3.36 -3.17
C CYS A 132 -1.30 4.24 -3.72
N GLU A 133 -0.16 3.65 -4.08
CA GLU A 133 0.96 4.35 -4.72
C GLU A 133 0.52 5.00 -6.04
N GLN A 134 -0.21 4.28 -6.90
CA GLN A 134 -0.72 4.83 -8.17
C GLN A 134 -1.71 5.97 -7.95
N MET A 135 -2.63 5.85 -6.99
CA MET A 135 -3.56 6.93 -6.67
C MET A 135 -2.82 8.20 -6.23
N LEU A 136 -1.76 8.07 -5.44
CA LEU A 136 -0.93 9.20 -5.01
C LEU A 136 -0.12 9.77 -6.19
N ILE A 137 0.51 8.91 -7.00
CA ILE A 137 1.29 9.30 -8.18
C ILE A 137 0.43 10.09 -9.17
N HIS A 138 -0.81 9.70 -9.37
CA HIS A 138 -1.73 10.38 -10.28
C HIS A 138 -2.45 11.59 -9.66
N GLY A 139 -2.27 11.85 -8.35
CA GLY A 139 -2.94 12.98 -7.67
C GLY A 139 -4.43 12.77 -7.43
N GLN A 140 -4.91 11.53 -7.48
CA GLN A 140 -6.29 11.18 -7.15
C GLN A 140 -6.56 11.35 -5.65
N VAL A 141 -5.51 11.17 -4.83
CA VAL A 141 -5.50 11.44 -3.38
C VAL A 141 -4.36 12.40 -3.03
N GLN A 142 -4.51 13.11 -1.92
CA GLN A 142 -3.53 14.05 -1.39
C GLN A 142 -2.51 13.34 -0.49
N PHE A 143 -2.95 12.30 0.21
CA PHE A 143 -2.16 11.59 1.20
C PHE A 143 -2.27 10.09 1.03
N MET A 144 -1.18 9.39 1.33
CA MET A 144 -1.14 7.94 1.41
C MET A 144 -0.59 7.51 2.76
N LEU A 145 -1.30 6.57 3.42
CA LEU A 145 -0.90 5.95 4.68
C LEU A 145 -0.48 4.49 4.43
N CYS A 146 0.74 4.15 4.81
CA CYS A 146 1.28 2.80 4.60
C CYS A 146 2.28 2.40 5.68
N HIS A 147 2.48 1.10 5.84
CA HIS A 147 3.60 0.56 6.60
C HIS A 147 4.89 0.69 5.80
N ARG A 148 5.98 1.00 6.50
CA ARG A 148 7.35 1.04 5.97
C ARG A 148 8.32 0.33 6.89
N HIS A 149 9.46 -0.04 6.34
CA HIS A 149 10.61 -0.54 7.08
C HIS A 149 11.86 0.20 6.60
N PRO A 150 12.77 0.64 7.48
CA PRO A 150 13.94 1.42 7.09
C PRO A 150 14.83 0.76 6.02
N ASP A 151 14.98 -0.57 6.09
CA ASP A 151 15.82 -1.33 5.16
C ASP A 151 15.13 -1.60 3.80
N VAL A 152 13.85 -1.27 3.65
CA VAL A 152 13.09 -1.51 2.41
C VAL A 152 12.91 -0.20 1.65
N PRO A 153 13.56 -0.02 0.50
CA PRO A 153 13.47 1.22 -0.24
C PRO A 153 12.03 1.48 -0.71
N PRO A 154 11.56 2.74 -0.65
CA PRO A 154 10.27 3.12 -1.19
C PRO A 154 10.28 3.04 -2.72
N LEU A 155 9.13 2.74 -3.34
CA LEU A 155 8.98 2.85 -4.80
C LEU A 155 8.65 4.28 -5.23
N LEU A 156 8.08 5.10 -4.35
CA LEU A 156 7.83 6.52 -4.62
C LEU A 156 9.14 7.30 -4.64
N ALA A 157 9.38 8.02 -5.72
CA ALA A 157 10.60 8.78 -5.96
C ALA A 157 10.80 9.89 -4.90
N PRO A 158 11.91 9.90 -4.15
CA PRO A 158 12.12 10.84 -3.04
C PRO A 158 12.24 12.30 -3.46
N ASP A 159 12.51 12.58 -4.73
CA ASP A 159 12.52 13.91 -5.30
C ASP A 159 11.11 14.49 -5.50
N GLN A 160 10.09 13.64 -5.67
CA GLN A 160 8.69 14.02 -5.91
C GLN A 160 7.80 13.90 -4.69
N PHE A 161 8.13 13.04 -3.73
CA PHE A 161 7.30 12.72 -2.57
C PHE A 161 8.05 12.96 -1.27
N ILE A 162 7.32 13.26 -0.21
CA ILE A 162 7.81 13.41 1.15
C ILE A 162 6.95 12.60 2.10
N SER A 163 7.58 11.99 3.11
CA SER A 163 6.90 11.16 4.10
C SER A 163 7.23 11.62 5.51
N LYS A 164 6.25 11.49 6.41
CA LYS A 164 6.42 11.64 7.86
C LYS A 164 6.03 10.34 8.55
N LYS A 165 6.78 9.94 9.56
CA LYS A 165 6.37 8.87 10.47
C LYS A 165 5.25 9.40 11.37
N VAL A 166 4.13 8.68 11.42
CA VAL A 166 2.93 9.03 12.19
C VAL A 166 2.53 7.93 13.18
N GLY A 167 3.26 6.83 13.23
CA GLY A 167 3.02 5.73 14.16
C GLY A 167 3.98 4.58 13.94
N GLU A 168 3.76 3.53 14.70
CA GLU A 168 4.54 2.29 14.68
C GLU A 168 3.62 1.07 14.75
N ASP A 169 4.11 -0.06 14.27
CA ASP A 169 3.49 -1.38 14.40
C ASP A 169 4.59 -2.45 14.39
N VAL A 170 4.21 -3.71 14.53
CA VAL A 170 5.14 -4.85 14.47
C VAL A 170 4.47 -5.99 13.70
N LEU A 171 5.17 -6.59 12.74
CA LEU A 171 4.76 -7.88 12.18
C LEU A 171 5.26 -9.00 13.08
N VAL A 172 4.32 -9.78 13.58
CA VAL A 172 4.58 -10.92 14.47
C VAL A 172 4.23 -12.22 13.73
N PRO A 173 5.11 -13.24 13.74
CA PRO A 173 4.78 -14.55 13.18
C PRO A 173 3.78 -15.28 14.09
N LEU A 174 2.53 -15.39 13.64
CA LEU A 174 1.42 -15.94 14.41
C LEU A 174 0.82 -17.17 13.73
N ALA A 175 0.30 -18.08 14.55
CA ALA A 175 -0.48 -19.24 14.15
C ALA A 175 -1.60 -19.51 15.17
N SER A 176 -2.58 -20.33 14.81
CA SER A 176 -3.59 -20.80 15.74
C SER A 176 -2.95 -21.65 16.84
N THR A 177 -3.49 -21.58 18.08
CA THR A 177 -3.17 -22.47 19.19
C THR A 177 -3.38 -23.95 18.85
N SER A 178 -4.24 -24.25 17.90
CA SER A 178 -4.51 -25.60 17.40
C SER A 178 -3.51 -26.08 16.35
N THR A 179 -2.64 -25.20 15.84
CA THR A 179 -1.65 -25.57 14.83
C THR A 179 -0.58 -26.46 15.44
N ARG A 180 -0.52 -27.71 14.98
CA ARG A 180 0.54 -28.66 15.40
C ARG A 180 1.71 -28.54 14.44
N PHE A 181 2.80 -27.97 14.92
CA PHE A 181 4.08 -28.06 14.21
C PHE A 181 4.68 -29.45 14.46
N GLY A 182 4.99 -30.20 13.39
CA GLY A 182 5.60 -31.51 13.52
C GLY A 182 6.96 -31.43 14.24
N THR A 183 7.33 -32.50 14.94
CA THR A 183 8.62 -32.61 15.68
C THR A 183 9.83 -32.84 14.78
N THR A 184 9.64 -33.12 13.51
CA THR A 184 10.69 -33.22 12.47
C THR A 184 10.90 -31.85 11.83
N PRO A 185 12.07 -31.55 11.21
CA PRO A 185 12.30 -30.35 10.41
C PRO A 185 11.45 -30.38 9.11
N ALA A 186 10.14 -30.58 9.27
CA ALA A 186 9.19 -30.49 8.19
C ALA A 186 9.01 -29.01 7.83
N ALA A 187 8.82 -28.74 6.56
CA ALA A 187 8.58 -27.38 6.06
C ALA A 187 7.46 -26.72 6.85
N LEU A 188 7.73 -25.52 7.36
CA LEU A 188 6.75 -24.71 8.09
C LEU A 188 5.66 -24.23 7.11
N PRO A 189 4.39 -24.62 7.31
CA PRO A 189 3.31 -24.13 6.47
C PRO A 189 3.23 -22.60 6.53
N TYR A 190 3.49 -21.92 5.42
CA TYR A 190 3.59 -20.48 5.36
C TYR A 190 2.41 -19.86 4.58
N LEU A 191 1.77 -18.90 5.20
CA LEU A 191 0.71 -18.09 4.61
C LEU A 191 1.36 -16.78 4.12
N ALA A 192 1.64 -16.72 2.82
CA ALA A 192 2.47 -15.70 2.22
C ALA A 192 1.67 -14.46 1.79
N TYR A 193 2.29 -13.31 1.83
CA TYR A 193 1.79 -12.15 1.10
C TYR A 193 2.11 -12.26 -0.38
N THR A 194 1.24 -11.67 -1.23
CA THR A 194 1.56 -11.45 -2.64
C THR A 194 2.48 -10.23 -2.81
N HIS A 195 3.07 -10.07 -4.00
CA HIS A 195 4.02 -8.99 -4.28
C HIS A 195 3.39 -7.58 -4.33
N GLU A 196 2.06 -7.47 -4.52
CA GLU A 196 1.34 -6.20 -4.48
C GLU A 196 1.20 -5.65 -3.05
N SER A 197 1.41 -6.50 -2.05
CA SER A 197 1.32 -6.13 -0.65
C SER A 197 2.58 -5.39 -0.18
N GLY A 198 2.42 -4.22 0.43
CA GLY A 198 3.52 -3.52 1.08
C GLY A 198 4.14 -4.33 2.22
N LEU A 199 3.31 -5.01 3.03
CA LEU A 199 3.78 -5.95 4.06
C LEU A 199 4.52 -7.13 3.43
N GLY A 200 4.04 -7.62 2.28
CA GLY A 200 4.72 -8.67 1.54
C GLY A 200 6.12 -8.28 1.07
N ARG A 201 6.29 -7.06 0.58
CA ARG A 201 7.63 -6.52 0.21
C ARG A 201 8.56 -6.50 1.43
N ILE A 202 8.06 -6.09 2.60
CA ILE A 202 8.83 -6.03 3.86
C ILE A 202 9.20 -7.43 4.33
N VAL A 203 8.23 -8.35 4.42
CA VAL A 203 8.47 -9.74 4.83
C VAL A 203 9.48 -10.43 3.90
N ALA A 204 9.27 -10.33 2.58
CA ALA A 204 10.18 -10.91 1.58
C ALA A 204 11.61 -10.36 1.72
N HIS A 205 11.77 -9.06 1.99
CA HIS A 205 13.08 -8.46 2.21
C HIS A 205 13.75 -8.99 3.49
N ARG A 206 13.01 -9.07 4.58
CA ARG A 206 13.52 -9.49 5.91
C ARG A 206 13.80 -10.99 5.99
N LEU A 207 13.06 -11.81 5.24
CA LEU A 207 13.28 -13.26 5.18
C LEU A 207 14.31 -13.69 4.14
N ARG A 208 14.74 -12.79 3.24
CA ARG A 208 15.70 -13.12 2.17
C ARG A 208 16.95 -13.80 2.71
N GLY A 209 17.25 -15.01 2.21
CA GLY A 209 18.36 -15.85 2.66
C GLY A 209 18.13 -16.56 4.00
N LYS A 210 16.92 -16.46 4.56
CA LYS A 210 16.52 -17.16 5.79
C LYS A 210 15.41 -18.18 5.55
N GLU A 211 14.87 -18.25 4.34
CA GLU A 211 13.76 -19.14 3.96
C GLU A 211 14.11 -20.59 4.18
N ASP A 212 15.35 -20.98 3.82
CA ASP A 212 15.85 -22.34 3.99
C ASP A 212 16.03 -22.69 5.48
N TYR A 213 16.39 -21.72 6.31
CA TYR A 213 16.54 -21.92 7.75
C TYR A 213 15.21 -22.24 8.44
N LEU A 214 14.13 -21.59 8.01
CA LEU A 214 12.78 -21.81 8.51
C LEU A 214 12.02 -22.91 7.75
N HIS A 215 12.59 -23.44 6.66
CA HIS A 215 11.93 -24.38 5.77
C HIS A 215 10.50 -23.93 5.38
N LEU A 216 10.34 -22.64 5.03
CA LEU A 216 9.04 -22.06 4.69
C LEU A 216 8.48 -22.67 3.42
N LYS A 217 7.29 -23.27 3.52
CA LYS A 217 6.55 -23.80 2.37
C LYS A 217 5.27 -22.95 2.17
N PRO A 218 5.23 -22.09 1.14
CA PRO A 218 4.01 -21.34 0.85
C PRO A 218 2.85 -22.29 0.50
N LEU A 219 1.77 -22.22 1.29
CA LEU A 219 0.55 -23.00 1.05
C LEU A 219 -0.57 -22.13 0.48
N PHE A 220 -0.56 -20.85 0.83
CA PHE A 220 -1.60 -19.90 0.45
C PHE A 220 -0.97 -18.52 0.32
N SER A 221 -1.50 -17.69 -0.56
CA SER A 221 -1.03 -16.31 -0.70
C SER A 221 -2.19 -15.33 -0.87
N SER A 222 -2.06 -14.15 -0.23
CA SER A 222 -3.00 -13.04 -0.34
C SER A 222 -2.27 -11.71 -0.13
N HIS A 223 -2.77 -10.63 -0.73
CA HIS A 223 -2.30 -9.29 -0.39
C HIS A 223 -2.94 -8.75 0.90
N LEU A 224 -4.01 -9.38 1.39
CA LEU A 224 -4.78 -8.96 2.56
C LEU A 224 -4.30 -9.66 3.83
N ALA A 225 -3.75 -8.90 4.78
CA ALA A 225 -3.37 -9.41 6.10
C ALA A 225 -4.55 -10.08 6.85
N ALA A 226 -5.76 -9.51 6.72
CA ALA A 226 -6.96 -10.05 7.35
C ALA A 226 -7.33 -11.45 6.81
N VAL A 227 -7.12 -11.70 5.51
CA VAL A 227 -7.33 -13.04 4.92
C VAL A 227 -6.29 -14.03 5.45
N LEU A 228 -5.00 -13.61 5.53
CA LEU A 228 -3.95 -14.45 6.10
C LEU A 228 -4.22 -14.75 7.58
N MET A 229 -4.74 -13.76 8.35
CA MET A 229 -5.17 -13.96 9.74
C MET A 229 -6.29 -14.99 9.83
N SER A 230 -7.32 -14.91 9.00
CA SER A 230 -8.40 -15.90 8.97
C SER A 230 -7.89 -17.31 8.67
N MET A 231 -6.96 -17.43 7.71
CA MET A 231 -6.35 -18.73 7.39
C MET A 231 -5.46 -19.27 8.53
N ALA A 232 -4.76 -18.38 9.25
CA ALA A 232 -3.99 -18.75 10.44
C ALA A 232 -4.91 -19.28 11.55
N LEU A 233 -6.04 -18.60 11.82
CA LEU A 233 -7.06 -19.05 12.79
C LEU A 233 -7.61 -20.43 12.45
N GLU A 234 -7.77 -20.75 11.17
CA GLU A 234 -8.16 -22.09 10.67
C GLU A 234 -7.01 -23.12 10.69
N SER A 235 -5.90 -22.82 11.39
CA SER A 235 -4.75 -23.72 11.56
C SER A 235 -4.07 -24.12 10.23
N LYS A 236 -4.14 -23.26 9.20
CA LYS A 236 -3.55 -23.54 7.88
C LYS A 236 -2.06 -23.22 7.80
N GLY A 237 -1.48 -22.53 8.79
CA GLY A 237 -0.06 -22.21 8.80
C GLY A 237 0.28 -20.96 9.60
N VAL A 238 1.51 -20.49 9.42
CA VAL A 238 2.06 -19.29 10.05
C VAL A 238 1.97 -18.10 9.09
N ALA A 239 1.57 -16.95 9.61
CA ALA A 239 1.62 -15.67 8.91
C ALA A 239 2.34 -14.61 9.74
N TRP A 240 3.10 -13.72 9.10
CA TRP A 240 3.57 -12.48 9.70
C TRP A 240 2.46 -11.45 9.66
N LEU A 241 1.82 -11.16 10.79
CA LEU A 241 0.63 -10.32 10.87
C LEU A 241 0.92 -9.05 11.67
N PRO A 242 0.36 -7.88 11.29
CA PRO A 242 0.47 -6.67 12.10
C PRO A 242 -0.13 -6.90 13.49
N LYS A 243 0.61 -6.50 14.53
CA LYS A 243 0.14 -6.59 15.93
C LYS A 243 -1.17 -5.82 16.12
N SER A 244 -1.28 -4.64 15.50
CA SER A 244 -2.50 -3.81 15.53
C SER A 244 -3.74 -4.50 14.95
N LEU A 245 -3.56 -5.45 14.02
CA LEU A 245 -4.64 -6.24 13.42
C LEU A 245 -5.06 -7.42 14.31
N THR A 246 -4.12 -8.00 15.05
CA THR A 246 -4.29 -9.30 15.72
C THR A 246 -4.47 -9.19 17.24
N GLU A 247 -4.52 -7.97 17.78
CA GLU A 247 -4.56 -7.70 19.22
C GLU A 247 -5.66 -8.49 19.92
N GLN A 248 -6.88 -8.47 19.38
CA GLN A 248 -8.03 -9.19 19.92
C GLN A 248 -7.81 -10.72 19.92
N GLU A 249 -7.34 -11.25 18.77
CA GLU A 249 -7.15 -12.69 18.59
C GLU A 249 -6.08 -13.27 19.52
N VAL A 250 -5.05 -12.47 19.79
CA VAL A 250 -3.96 -12.83 20.73
C VAL A 250 -4.44 -12.72 22.16
N LEU A 251 -5.19 -11.67 22.53
CA LEU A 251 -5.77 -11.51 23.87
C LEU A 251 -6.74 -12.65 24.21
N GLU A 252 -7.53 -13.10 23.25
CA GLU A 252 -8.47 -14.21 23.41
C GLU A 252 -7.79 -15.60 23.31
N GLY A 253 -6.48 -15.64 23.08
CA GLY A 253 -5.71 -16.88 22.99
C GLY A 253 -6.03 -17.72 21.75
N ARG A 254 -6.61 -17.15 20.70
CA ARG A 254 -6.90 -17.83 19.43
C ARG A 254 -5.68 -17.87 18.51
N LEU A 255 -4.85 -16.83 18.54
CA LEU A 255 -3.56 -16.78 17.90
C LEU A 255 -2.45 -16.73 18.94
N VAL A 256 -1.37 -17.44 18.65
CA VAL A 256 -0.16 -17.44 19.46
C VAL A 256 1.07 -17.23 18.59
N ARG A 257 2.15 -16.75 19.19
CA ARG A 257 3.44 -16.61 18.55
C ARG A 257 3.96 -17.99 18.12
N ALA A 258 4.26 -18.10 16.83
CA ALA A 258 4.77 -19.35 16.23
C ALA A 258 6.31 -19.45 16.26
N LEU A 259 7.01 -18.31 16.33
CA LEU A 259 8.47 -18.22 16.38
C LEU A 259 8.88 -17.24 17.49
N ASP A 260 10.14 -17.25 17.89
CA ASP A 260 10.66 -16.32 18.91
C ASP A 260 10.68 -14.86 18.43
N GLU A 261 10.95 -13.91 19.34
CA GLU A 261 10.89 -12.49 19.09
C GLU A 261 11.92 -11.96 18.07
N SER A 262 12.97 -12.73 17.79
CA SER A 262 13.98 -12.37 16.79
C SER A 262 13.42 -12.34 15.35
N TRP A 263 12.26 -12.96 15.16
CA TRP A 263 11.52 -13.00 13.89
C TRP A 263 10.48 -11.89 13.76
N ASP A 264 10.34 -11.05 14.77
CA ASP A 264 9.49 -9.87 14.69
C ASP A 264 10.11 -8.85 13.73
N ILE A 265 9.25 -8.17 12.99
CA ILE A 265 9.66 -7.14 12.04
C ILE A 265 9.05 -5.82 12.48
N PRO A 266 9.85 -4.88 13.04
CA PRO A 266 9.35 -3.58 13.42
C PRO A 266 8.90 -2.81 12.19
N LEU A 267 7.80 -2.08 12.30
CA LEU A 267 7.21 -1.29 11.23
C LEU A 267 7.05 0.16 11.67
N GLU A 268 7.25 1.05 10.73
CA GLU A 268 6.85 2.44 10.85
C GLU A 268 5.57 2.67 10.02
N ILE A 269 4.64 3.46 10.55
CA ILE A 269 3.48 3.93 9.81
C ILE A 269 3.80 5.32 9.27
N HIS A 270 3.76 5.47 7.96
CA HIS A 270 4.11 6.71 7.28
C HIS A 270 2.91 7.32 6.59
N LEU A 271 2.76 8.63 6.75
CA LEU A 271 1.94 9.48 5.89
C LEU A 271 2.84 10.05 4.80
N THR A 272 2.45 9.86 3.54
CA THR A 272 3.21 10.33 2.37
C THR A 272 2.36 11.26 1.53
N ARG A 273 2.96 12.33 0.98
CA ARG A 273 2.33 13.29 0.06
C ARG A 273 3.27 13.68 -1.08
N PRO A 274 2.76 14.24 -2.20
CA PRO A 274 3.60 14.94 -3.17
C PRO A 274 4.30 16.15 -2.53
N LYS A 275 5.51 16.48 -2.97
CA LYS A 275 6.21 17.73 -2.59
C LYS A 275 5.56 18.97 -3.19
N ALA A 276 4.87 18.81 -4.32
CA ALA A 276 4.12 19.90 -4.93
C ALA A 276 3.07 20.43 -3.94
N GLN A 277 2.80 21.73 -4.02
CA GLN A 277 1.82 22.42 -3.20
C GLN A 277 0.43 21.77 -3.35
N LEU A 278 -0.23 21.55 -2.23
CA LEU A 278 -1.59 21.03 -2.13
C LEU A 278 -2.58 22.18 -1.80
N SER A 279 -3.85 21.83 -1.58
CA SER A 279 -4.85 22.77 -1.09
C SER A 279 -4.48 23.30 0.30
N GLN A 280 -4.99 24.48 0.67
CA GLN A 280 -4.72 25.09 1.97
C GLN A 280 -5.08 24.14 3.14
N ALA A 281 -6.21 23.44 3.04
CA ALA A 281 -6.63 22.46 4.06
C ALA A 281 -5.64 21.29 4.17
N ALA A 282 -5.13 20.79 3.03
CA ALA A 282 -4.15 19.71 3.01
C ALA A 282 -2.77 20.14 3.55
N GLU A 283 -2.34 21.39 3.25
CA GLU A 283 -1.10 21.94 3.82
C GLU A 283 -1.21 22.11 5.34
N ALA A 284 -2.33 22.65 5.84
CA ALA A 284 -2.58 22.79 7.28
C ALA A 284 -2.57 21.41 7.97
N PHE A 285 -3.30 20.44 7.41
CA PHE A 285 -3.30 19.06 7.92
C PHE A 285 -1.90 18.45 7.95
N TRP A 286 -1.11 18.62 6.87
CA TRP A 286 0.26 18.12 6.83
C TRP A 286 1.16 18.76 7.88
N GLY A 287 1.00 20.06 8.14
CA GLY A 287 1.77 20.77 9.17
C GLY A 287 1.71 20.06 10.52
N GLU A 288 0.51 19.65 10.91
CA GLU A 288 0.23 19.05 12.23
C GLU A 288 0.34 17.52 12.27
N ALA A 289 0.23 16.84 11.12
CA ALA A 289 0.31 15.38 10.99
C ALA A 289 1.72 14.81 11.29
N GLY A 290 2.39 15.24 12.36
CA GLY A 290 3.75 14.81 12.68
C GLY A 290 4.18 15.17 14.10
N GLY A 291 3.25 15.70 14.91
CA GLY A 291 3.44 15.79 16.35
C GLY A 291 3.49 14.37 16.94
N ASP A 292 4.38 14.16 17.90
CA ASP A 292 4.59 12.89 18.61
C ASP A 292 3.24 12.32 19.13
N VAL A 293 2.58 11.52 18.30
CA VAL A 293 1.46 10.70 18.76
C VAL A 293 2.08 9.49 19.43
N GLY A 294 2.56 9.69 20.64
CA GLY A 294 2.83 8.62 21.59
C GLY A 294 1.52 7.91 21.90
N LEU A 295 1.06 7.06 20.98
CA LEU A 295 0.11 6.00 21.29
C LEU A 295 0.85 5.00 22.15
N ALA A 296 0.90 5.30 23.46
CA ALA A 296 1.29 4.34 24.46
C ALA A 296 0.39 3.10 24.30
N LEU A 297 0.95 2.05 23.72
CA LEU A 297 0.47 0.67 23.90
C LEU A 297 0.78 0.26 25.34
N GLY A 298 0.10 0.88 26.29
CA GLY A 298 0.31 0.69 27.71
C GLY A 298 -1.03 0.45 28.39
N GLY A 299 -1.45 -0.80 28.41
CA GLY A 299 -2.36 -1.28 29.43
C GLY A 299 -1.67 -1.12 30.80
N ARG A 300 -2.19 -0.26 31.67
CA ARG A 300 -1.96 -0.42 33.10
C ARG A 300 -2.63 -1.72 33.54
N ALA A 301 -1.79 -2.64 33.96
CA ALA A 301 -2.23 -3.65 34.90
C ALA A 301 -2.44 -2.94 36.26
N ASP A 302 -3.62 -3.00 36.78
CA ASP A 302 -3.97 -2.98 38.20
C ASP A 302 -4.90 -4.15 38.46
#